data_d8c20a89bdb7b14ac9ab454034b1a077
#
_entry.id   d8c20a89bdb7b14ac9ab454034b1a077
#
_cell.length_a   1.000
_cell.length_b   1.000
_cell.length_c   1.000
_cell.angle_alpha   90.00
_cell.angle_beta   90.00
_cell.angle_gamma   90.00
#
_symmetry.space_group_name_H-M   'P 1'
#
loop_
_entity.id
_entity.type
_entity.pdbx_description
1 polymer ?
#
loop_
_entity_poly.entity_id
_entity_poly.type
_entity_poly.pdbx_seq_one_letter_code
_entity_poly.pdbx_strand_id
1 'polypeptide(L)'
;ISLRQPMALDLRNTVSALKISNDLERMGDYAANIAKRSKNLFTSPVLEASLTIGRMSLLVQKMIKNVLDAYASNDTVLAQEVIESDLEVDLMHTSLFRELITYMMEDAKNISSSTHLFFIAKNIERIGDHATNIAESIIYAVDGISPQGIRQKGDSASNVE
;
A
#
# COMPACT_ATOMS: atom_id res chain seq x y z
N ILE A 1 -1.66 -22.21 -35.27
CA ILE A 1 -2.14 -21.07 -34.40
C ILE A 1 -2.27 -21.49 -32.94
N SER A 2 -2.67 -22.75 -32.65
CA SER A 2 -2.86 -23.24 -31.27
C SER A 2 -1.58 -23.41 -30.41
N LEU A 3 -0.40 -23.51 -31.02
CA LEU A 3 0.88 -23.73 -30.33
C LEU A 3 1.52 -22.46 -29.72
N ARG A 4 1.04 -21.25 -30.06
CA ARG A 4 1.59 -19.98 -29.53
C ARG A 4 0.86 -19.44 -28.31
N GLN A 5 -0.38 -19.83 -28.05
CA GLN A 5 -1.15 -19.36 -26.90
C GLN A 5 -0.62 -19.88 -25.56
N PRO A 6 -0.24 -21.17 -25.39
CA PRO A 6 0.37 -21.63 -24.13
C PRO A 6 1.66 -20.89 -23.79
N MET A 7 2.53 -20.66 -24.77
CA MET A 7 3.80 -19.93 -24.55
C MET A 7 3.59 -18.47 -24.10
N ALA A 8 2.56 -17.78 -24.61
CA ALA A 8 2.25 -16.42 -24.21
C ALA A 8 1.70 -16.33 -22.78
N LEU A 9 0.90 -17.33 -22.37
CA LEU A 9 0.41 -17.47 -21.00
C LEU A 9 1.55 -17.76 -20.01
N ASP A 10 2.43 -18.70 -20.34
CA ASP A 10 3.57 -19.06 -19.50
C ASP A 10 4.52 -17.88 -19.34
N LEU A 11 4.74 -17.10 -20.39
CA LEU A 11 5.56 -15.89 -20.33
C LEU A 11 4.92 -14.84 -19.42
N ARG A 12 3.62 -14.57 -19.54
CA ARG A 12 2.90 -13.61 -18.68
C ARG A 12 2.96 -14.02 -17.22
N ASN A 13 2.69 -15.29 -16.93
CA ASN A 13 2.77 -15.84 -15.58
C ASN A 13 4.17 -15.69 -14.99
N THR A 14 5.22 -15.99 -15.77
CA THR A 14 6.61 -15.85 -15.31
C THR A 14 6.96 -14.40 -15.03
N VAL A 15 6.61 -13.47 -15.92
CA VAL A 15 6.87 -12.04 -15.73
C VAL A 15 6.10 -11.49 -14.54
N SER A 16 4.83 -11.89 -14.38
CA SER A 16 4.00 -11.49 -13.23
C SER A 16 4.57 -12.01 -11.91
N ALA A 17 5.01 -13.26 -11.86
CA ALA A 17 5.63 -13.85 -10.67
C ALA A 17 6.90 -13.09 -10.25
N LEU A 18 7.74 -12.69 -11.21
CA LEU A 18 8.94 -11.88 -10.92
C LEU A 18 8.58 -10.49 -10.37
N LYS A 19 7.57 -9.83 -10.93
CA LYS A 19 7.07 -8.54 -10.42
C LYS A 19 6.53 -8.68 -9.01
N ILE A 20 5.69 -9.67 -8.77
CA ILE A 20 5.09 -9.97 -7.45
C ILE A 20 6.19 -10.24 -6.42
N SER A 21 7.21 -11.01 -6.76
CA SER A 21 8.35 -11.26 -5.86
C SER A 21 9.08 -9.97 -5.47
N ASN A 22 9.30 -9.06 -6.42
CA ASN A 22 9.93 -7.77 -6.15
C ASN A 22 9.03 -6.87 -5.28
N ASP A 23 7.73 -6.86 -5.52
CA ASP A 23 6.78 -6.10 -4.70
C ASP A 23 6.75 -6.62 -3.25
N LEU A 24 6.77 -7.94 -3.04
CA LEU A 24 6.84 -8.55 -1.71
C LEU A 24 8.15 -8.22 -0.98
N GLU A 25 9.29 -8.19 -1.68
CA GLU A 25 10.57 -7.76 -1.12
C GLU A 25 10.48 -6.31 -0.63
N ARG A 26 9.93 -5.41 -1.45
CA ARG A 26 9.73 -3.99 -1.08
C ARG A 26 8.81 -3.82 0.12
N MET A 27 7.73 -4.58 0.21
CA MET A 27 6.86 -4.58 1.40
C MET A 27 7.65 -4.97 2.67
N GLY A 28 8.53 -5.96 2.58
CA GLY A 28 9.41 -6.37 3.67
C GLY A 28 10.35 -5.25 4.12
N ASP A 29 10.94 -4.51 3.19
CA ASP A 29 11.80 -3.34 3.47
C ASP A 29 11.02 -2.24 4.21
N TYR A 30 9.80 -1.93 3.78
CA TYR A 30 8.95 -0.93 4.44
C TYR A 30 8.52 -1.38 5.83
N ALA A 31 8.19 -2.66 6.02
CA ALA A 31 7.87 -3.21 7.34
C ALA A 31 9.07 -3.11 8.30
N ALA A 32 10.29 -3.40 7.83
CA ALA A 32 11.51 -3.21 8.61
C ALA A 32 11.73 -1.74 8.98
N ASN A 33 11.46 -0.80 8.07
CA ASN A 33 11.55 0.64 8.34
C ASN A 33 10.52 1.10 9.38
N ILE A 34 9.29 0.58 9.35
CA ILE A 34 8.25 0.84 10.35
C ILE A 34 8.74 0.37 11.72
N ALA A 35 9.21 -0.88 11.84
CA ALA A 35 9.69 -1.45 13.09
C ALA A 35 10.88 -0.64 13.68
N LYS A 36 11.80 -0.18 12.82
CA LYS A 36 12.94 0.65 13.24
C LYS A 36 12.50 2.00 13.80
N ARG A 37 11.49 2.64 13.17
CA ARG A 37 10.98 3.96 13.61
C ARG A 37 10.10 3.87 14.86
N SER A 38 9.34 2.78 15.03
CA SER A 38 8.46 2.57 16.18
C SER A 38 9.20 2.57 17.50
N LYS A 39 10.48 2.16 17.52
CA LYS A 39 11.32 2.21 18.74
C LYS A 39 11.49 3.61 19.33
N ASN A 40 11.33 4.64 18.52
CA ASN A 40 11.52 6.04 18.95
C ASN A 40 10.22 6.68 19.48
N LEU A 41 9.10 5.94 19.49
CA LEU A 41 7.78 6.47 19.86
C LEU A 41 7.35 6.17 21.30
N PHE A 42 8.09 5.34 22.04
CA PHE A 42 7.71 4.87 23.39
C PHE A 42 7.49 5.96 24.45
N THR A 43 7.85 7.21 24.17
CA THR A 43 7.78 8.35 25.11
C THR A 43 6.90 9.50 24.61
N SER A 44 6.09 9.29 23.56
CA SER A 44 5.39 10.40 22.88
C SER A 44 3.96 10.60 23.38
N PRO A 45 3.52 11.87 23.58
CA PRO A 45 2.14 12.21 23.94
C PRO A 45 1.14 12.14 22.78
N VAL A 46 1.56 11.90 21.53
CA VAL A 46 0.69 11.91 20.34
C VAL A 46 -0.03 10.56 20.18
N LEU A 47 -0.89 10.23 21.16
CA LEU A 47 -1.55 8.93 21.25
C LEU A 47 -2.70 8.76 20.24
N GLU A 48 -3.45 9.84 19.93
CA GLU A 48 -4.61 9.78 19.05
C GLU A 48 -4.22 9.47 17.59
N ALA A 49 -3.17 10.11 17.09
CA ALA A 49 -2.64 9.83 15.76
C ALA A 49 -2.17 8.37 15.59
N SER A 50 -1.75 7.72 16.69
CA SER A 50 -1.37 6.30 16.68
C SER A 50 -2.54 5.36 16.42
N LEU A 51 -3.77 5.74 16.77
CA LEU A 51 -4.98 4.96 16.49
C LEU A 51 -5.28 4.91 14.98
N THR A 52 -5.11 6.02 14.28
CA THR A 52 -5.27 6.08 12.83
C THR A 52 -4.24 5.19 12.13
N ILE A 53 -2.98 5.22 12.57
CA ILE A 53 -1.93 4.31 12.07
C ILE A 53 -2.29 2.84 12.30
N GLY A 54 -2.85 2.51 13.47
CA GLY A 54 -3.32 1.16 13.76
C GLY A 54 -4.41 0.70 12.77
N ARG A 55 -5.39 1.56 12.47
CA ARG A 55 -6.45 1.27 11.49
C ARG A 55 -5.89 1.09 10.08
N MET A 56 -5.01 2.00 9.62
CA MET A 56 -4.32 1.87 8.33
C MET A 56 -3.57 0.54 8.24
N SER A 57 -2.85 0.16 9.29
CA SER A 57 -2.11 -1.09 9.35
C SER A 57 -3.01 -2.32 9.20
N LEU A 58 -4.17 -2.34 9.87
CA LEU A 58 -5.14 -3.44 9.74
C LEU A 58 -5.73 -3.52 8.34
N LEU A 59 -6.04 -2.39 7.72
CA LEU A 59 -6.56 -2.34 6.35
C LEU A 59 -5.52 -2.88 5.36
N VAL A 60 -4.28 -2.41 5.44
CA VAL A 60 -3.20 -2.88 4.56
C VAL A 60 -2.87 -4.36 4.78
N GLN A 61 -2.92 -4.87 6.02
CA GLN A 61 -2.78 -6.30 6.28
C GLN A 61 -3.89 -7.11 5.60
N LYS A 62 -5.13 -6.62 5.60
CA LYS A 62 -6.24 -7.24 4.88
C LYS A 62 -6.00 -7.22 3.37
N MET A 63 -5.50 -6.09 2.81
CA MET A 63 -5.14 -6.00 1.39
C MET A 63 -4.06 -7.03 1.02
N ILE A 64 -3.01 -7.16 1.83
CA ILE A 64 -1.95 -8.16 1.61
C ILE A 64 -2.54 -9.58 1.60
N LYS A 65 -3.36 -9.91 2.60
CA LYS A 65 -3.99 -11.23 2.66
C LYS A 65 -4.84 -11.49 1.42
N ASN A 66 -5.71 -10.56 1.06
CA ASN A 66 -6.61 -10.70 -0.08
C ASN A 66 -5.84 -10.83 -1.40
N VAL A 67 -4.78 -10.06 -1.61
CA VAL A 67 -4.00 -10.14 -2.85
C VAL A 67 -3.23 -11.45 -2.97
N LEU A 68 -2.76 -12.03 -1.86
CA LEU A 68 -2.12 -13.35 -1.87
C LEU A 68 -3.14 -14.46 -2.11
N ASP A 69 -4.33 -14.36 -1.53
CA ASP A 69 -5.44 -15.29 -1.79
C ASP A 69 -5.87 -15.18 -3.27
N ALA A 70 -6.00 -13.98 -3.81
CA ALA A 70 -6.29 -13.72 -5.22
C ALA A 70 -5.23 -14.33 -6.16
N TYR A 71 -3.95 -14.21 -5.81
CA TYR A 71 -2.86 -14.82 -6.56
C TYR A 71 -2.94 -16.36 -6.56
N ALA A 72 -3.20 -16.95 -5.40
CA ALA A 72 -3.28 -18.40 -5.26
C ALA A 72 -4.47 -19.02 -6.02
N SER A 73 -5.59 -18.28 -6.15
CA SER A 73 -6.81 -18.72 -6.81
C SER A 73 -7.01 -18.18 -8.24
N ASN A 74 -6.13 -17.30 -8.72
CA ASN A 74 -6.30 -16.52 -9.96
C ASN A 74 -7.63 -15.73 -9.98
N ASP A 75 -8.02 -15.17 -8.83
CA ASP A 75 -9.26 -14.44 -8.63
C ASP A 75 -9.08 -12.94 -8.93
N THR A 76 -9.48 -12.55 -10.15
CA THR A 76 -9.39 -11.16 -10.59
C THR A 76 -10.42 -10.24 -9.92
N VAL A 77 -11.53 -10.78 -9.41
CA VAL A 77 -12.53 -10.00 -8.66
C VAL A 77 -11.95 -9.59 -7.31
N LEU A 78 -11.37 -10.54 -6.58
CA LEU A 78 -10.71 -10.25 -5.31
C LEU A 78 -9.50 -9.32 -5.49
N ALA A 79 -8.75 -9.46 -6.60
CA ALA A 79 -7.68 -8.53 -6.94
C ALA A 79 -8.20 -7.10 -7.19
N GLN A 80 -9.36 -6.96 -7.85
CA GLN A 80 -9.99 -5.66 -8.07
C GLN A 80 -10.43 -5.00 -6.75
N GLU A 81 -10.98 -5.77 -5.79
CA GLU A 81 -11.33 -5.28 -4.46
C GLU A 81 -10.11 -4.73 -3.69
N VAL A 82 -8.93 -5.32 -3.89
CA VAL A 82 -7.68 -4.80 -3.30
C VAL A 82 -7.33 -3.43 -3.87
N ILE A 83 -7.45 -3.24 -5.19
CA ILE A 83 -7.21 -1.96 -5.86
C ILE A 83 -8.16 -0.88 -5.33
N GLU A 84 -9.43 -1.22 -5.14
CA GLU A 84 -10.44 -0.29 -4.62
C GLU A 84 -10.19 0.09 -3.15
N SER A 85 -9.64 -0.82 -2.36
CA SER A 85 -9.30 -0.58 -0.95
C SER A 85 -8.16 0.42 -0.77
N ASP A 86 -7.31 0.62 -1.79
CA ASP A 86 -6.18 1.56 -1.77
C ASP A 86 -6.63 3.01 -1.55
N LEU A 87 -7.76 3.39 -2.13
CA LEU A 87 -8.34 4.73 -1.95
C LEU A 87 -8.60 5.06 -0.47
N GLU A 88 -9.05 4.08 0.32
CA GLU A 88 -9.30 4.29 1.75
C GLU A 88 -7.98 4.51 2.50
N VAL A 89 -6.92 3.78 2.14
CA VAL A 89 -5.57 3.98 2.73
C VAL A 89 -5.05 5.38 2.42
N ASP A 90 -5.19 5.86 1.20
CA ASP A 90 -4.78 7.20 0.76
C ASP A 90 -5.52 8.31 1.53
N LEU A 91 -6.84 8.16 1.69
CA LEU A 91 -7.66 9.10 2.44
C LEU A 91 -7.26 9.15 3.94
N MET A 92 -7.01 7.98 4.54
CA MET A 92 -6.55 7.91 5.93
C MET A 92 -5.16 8.54 6.08
N HIS A 93 -4.23 8.30 5.15
CA HIS A 93 -2.90 8.91 5.15
C HIS A 93 -2.98 10.44 5.05
N THR A 94 -3.81 10.96 4.14
CA THR A 94 -4.01 12.41 3.96
C THR A 94 -4.62 13.07 5.19
N SER A 95 -5.60 12.42 5.81
CA SER A 95 -6.24 12.91 7.05
C SER A 95 -5.23 12.95 8.21
N LEU A 96 -4.47 11.87 8.37
CA LEU A 96 -3.43 11.78 9.40
C LEU A 96 -2.35 12.83 9.22
N PHE A 97 -1.94 13.12 8.00
CA PHE A 97 -0.95 14.17 7.72
C PHE A 97 -1.41 15.54 8.23
N ARG A 98 -2.67 15.91 7.99
CA ARG A 98 -3.25 17.17 8.49
C ARG A 98 -3.31 17.20 10.01
N GLU A 99 -3.71 16.10 10.64
CA GLU A 99 -3.74 15.95 12.10
C GLU A 99 -2.33 16.13 12.71
N LEU A 100 -1.31 15.48 12.13
CA LEU A 100 0.07 15.60 12.60
C LEU A 100 0.63 17.02 12.47
N ILE A 101 0.28 17.75 11.42
CA ILE A 101 0.65 19.17 11.28
C ILE A 101 0.04 19.99 12.41
N THR A 102 -1.22 19.76 12.78
CA THR A 102 -1.87 20.46 13.90
C THR A 102 -1.12 20.25 15.21
N TYR A 103 -0.75 18.99 15.52
CA TYR A 103 0.07 18.71 16.72
C TYR A 103 1.44 19.39 16.71
N MET A 104 2.09 19.47 15.54
CA MET A 104 3.38 20.18 15.40
C MET A 104 3.23 21.69 15.66
N MET A 105 2.12 22.28 15.26
CA MET A 105 1.82 23.71 15.46
C MET A 105 1.46 24.02 16.91
N GLU A 106 0.83 23.11 17.62
CA GLU A 106 0.42 23.29 19.02
C GLU A 106 1.62 23.30 20.00
N ASP A 107 2.59 22.40 19.82
CA ASP A 107 3.80 22.32 20.64
C ASP A 107 5.00 21.80 19.82
N ALA A 108 6.06 22.57 19.79
CA ALA A 108 7.31 22.20 19.13
C ALA A 108 7.90 20.86 19.61
N LYS A 109 7.57 20.43 20.84
CA LYS A 109 7.96 19.11 21.38
C LYS A 109 7.34 17.94 20.60
N ASN A 110 6.20 18.17 19.94
CA ASN A 110 5.52 17.16 19.15
C ASN A 110 6.16 16.91 17.77
N ILE A 111 7.02 17.82 17.28
CA ILE A 111 7.60 17.76 15.93
C ILE A 111 8.31 16.43 15.69
N SER A 112 9.18 16.00 16.59
CA SER A 112 9.95 14.76 16.42
C SER A 112 9.03 13.54 16.32
N SER A 113 8.10 13.39 17.26
CA SER A 113 7.17 12.26 17.31
C SER A 113 6.22 12.24 16.14
N SER A 114 5.64 13.39 15.77
CA SER A 114 4.76 13.52 14.61
C SER A 114 5.50 13.20 13.30
N THR A 115 6.77 13.59 13.20
CA THR A 115 7.62 13.23 12.04
C THR A 115 7.83 11.71 11.95
N HIS A 116 8.10 11.03 13.07
CA HIS A 116 8.22 9.57 13.08
C HIS A 116 6.90 8.89 12.67
N LEU A 117 5.76 9.35 13.21
CA LEU A 117 4.43 8.83 12.87
C LEU A 117 4.10 9.04 11.39
N PHE A 118 4.41 10.23 10.84
CA PHE A 118 4.23 10.50 9.41
C PHE A 118 4.99 9.51 8.54
N PHE A 119 6.26 9.25 8.82
CA PHE A 119 7.03 8.29 8.06
C PHE A 119 6.58 6.84 8.24
N ILE A 120 6.04 6.47 9.41
CA ILE A 120 5.42 5.16 9.62
C ILE A 120 4.19 5.03 8.72
N ALA A 121 3.28 6.02 8.76
CA ALA A 121 2.09 6.04 7.92
C ALA A 121 2.44 5.99 6.42
N LYS A 122 3.46 6.74 5.99
CA LYS A 122 3.93 6.72 4.60
C LYS A 122 4.49 5.35 4.18
N ASN A 123 5.15 4.63 5.07
CA ASN A 123 5.60 3.27 4.76
C ASN A 123 4.41 2.28 4.71
N ILE A 124 3.36 2.46 5.54
CA ILE A 124 2.14 1.64 5.47
C ILE A 124 1.42 1.88 4.15
N GLU A 125 1.25 3.14 3.73
CA GLU A 125 0.66 3.49 2.44
C GLU A 125 1.44 2.87 1.27
N ARG A 126 2.77 2.92 1.29
CA ARG A 126 3.61 2.26 0.26
C ARG A 126 3.43 0.74 0.23
N ILE A 127 3.19 0.09 1.37
CA ILE A 127 2.87 -1.34 1.39
C ILE A 127 1.52 -1.58 0.70
N GLY A 128 0.51 -0.72 0.91
CA GLY A 128 -0.76 -0.72 0.17
C GLY A 128 -0.55 -0.57 -1.33
N ASP A 129 0.25 0.41 -1.75
CA ASP A 129 0.65 0.61 -3.16
C ASP A 129 1.21 -0.68 -3.79
N HIS A 130 2.10 -1.39 -3.08
CA HIS A 130 2.66 -2.65 -3.58
C HIS A 130 1.63 -3.78 -3.63
N ALA A 131 0.67 -3.83 -2.69
CA ALA A 131 -0.44 -4.78 -2.76
C ALA A 131 -1.30 -4.53 -4.01
N THR A 132 -1.55 -3.27 -4.35
CA THR A 132 -2.23 -2.85 -5.58
C THR A 132 -1.44 -3.24 -6.83
N ASN A 133 -0.12 -3.05 -6.85
CA ASN A 133 0.73 -3.48 -7.98
C ASN A 133 0.67 -5.00 -8.20
N ILE A 134 0.63 -5.79 -7.11
CA ILE A 134 0.44 -7.25 -7.17
C ILE A 134 -0.93 -7.57 -7.78
N ALA A 135 -2.01 -6.91 -7.32
CA ALA A 135 -3.36 -7.11 -7.84
C ALA A 135 -3.45 -6.81 -9.35
N GLU A 136 -2.86 -5.71 -9.81
CA GLU A 136 -2.74 -5.37 -11.22
C GLU A 136 -1.97 -6.44 -12.01
N SER A 137 -0.91 -7.00 -11.43
CA SER A 137 -0.14 -8.07 -12.05
C SER A 137 -0.91 -9.38 -12.18
N ILE A 138 -1.81 -9.68 -11.21
CA ILE A 138 -2.72 -10.84 -11.26
C ILE A 138 -3.72 -10.66 -12.40
N ILE A 139 -4.40 -9.50 -12.47
CA ILE A 139 -5.38 -9.19 -13.53
C ILE A 139 -4.71 -9.29 -14.90
N TYR A 140 -3.50 -8.76 -15.04
CA TYR A 140 -2.74 -8.87 -16.29
C TYR A 140 -2.39 -10.32 -16.63
N ALA A 141 -1.98 -11.13 -15.67
CA ALA A 141 -1.65 -12.54 -15.90
C ALA A 141 -2.86 -13.35 -16.37
N VAL A 142 -4.02 -13.15 -15.75
CA VAL A 142 -5.25 -13.91 -16.01
C VAL A 142 -5.96 -13.39 -17.25
N ASP A 143 -6.30 -12.10 -17.29
CA ASP A 143 -7.17 -11.50 -18.31
C ASP A 143 -6.39 -10.94 -19.50
N GLY A 144 -5.07 -10.71 -19.34
CA GLY A 144 -4.25 -10.07 -20.37
C GLY A 144 -4.51 -8.56 -20.52
N ILE A 145 -5.25 -7.96 -19.60
CA ILE A 145 -5.59 -6.53 -19.59
C ILE A 145 -4.47 -5.76 -18.94
N SER A 146 -3.91 -4.77 -19.63
CA SER A 146 -2.89 -3.90 -19.05
C SER A 146 -3.50 -3.00 -17.98
N PRO A 147 -2.84 -2.83 -16.80
CA PRO A 147 -3.35 -2.03 -15.69
C PRO A 147 -3.47 -0.52 -15.99
N GLN A 148 -3.02 -0.05 -17.14
CA GLN A 148 -3.10 1.36 -17.54
C GLN A 148 -4.56 1.81 -17.67
N GLY A 149 -5.08 2.45 -16.61
CA GLY A 149 -6.43 3.01 -16.56
C GLY A 149 -7.32 2.53 -15.41
N ILE A 150 -6.88 1.56 -14.61
CA ILE A 150 -7.69 1.00 -13.50
C ILE A 150 -7.54 1.84 -12.21
N ARG A 151 -6.43 2.55 -12.04
CA ARG A 151 -6.12 3.26 -10.79
C ARG A 151 -6.64 4.69 -10.80
N GLN A 152 -7.64 5.00 -9.95
CA GLN A 152 -7.96 6.38 -9.56
C GLN A 152 -7.07 6.74 -8.35
N LYS A 153 -6.03 7.54 -8.57
CA LYS A 153 -5.27 8.12 -7.44
C LYS A 153 -6.11 9.17 -6.74
N GLY A 154 -6.34 8.99 -5.43
CA GLY A 154 -6.98 9.98 -4.57
C GLY A 154 -6.12 11.21 -4.24
N ASP A 155 -5.05 11.47 -4.99
CA ASP A 155 -4.07 12.51 -4.70
C ASP A 155 -4.55 13.88 -5.22
N SER A 156 -5.37 14.57 -4.40
CA SER A 156 -5.70 15.99 -4.59
C SER A 156 -4.72 16.94 -3.86
N ALA A 157 -3.67 16.42 -3.22
CA ALA A 157 -2.71 17.22 -2.47
C ALA A 157 -1.62 17.88 -3.33
N SER A 158 -1.49 17.50 -4.61
CA SER A 158 -0.47 18.04 -5.52
C SER A 158 -0.92 19.25 -6.36
N ASN A 159 -2.17 19.72 -6.22
CA ASN A 159 -2.69 20.89 -6.94
C ASN A 159 -2.88 22.09 -6.00
N VAL A 160 -1.81 22.53 -5.36
CA VAL A 160 -1.74 23.90 -4.81
C VAL A 160 -0.74 24.67 -5.68
N GLU A 161 -1.29 25.35 -6.70
CA GLU A 161 -0.62 26.47 -7.36
C GLU A 161 -0.60 27.71 -6.45
#